data_de6f27dd177376b2b4413a1fd4cc3c36
#
_entry.id   de6f27dd177376b2b4413a1fd4cc3c36
#
_cell.length_a   1.000
_cell.length_b   1.000
_cell.length_c   1.000
_cell.angle_alpha   90.00
_cell.angle_beta   90.00
_cell.angle_gamma   90.00
#
_symmetry.space_group_name_H-M   'P 1'
#
loop_
_entity.id
_entity.type
_entity.pdbx_description
1 polymer ?
#
loop_
_entity_poly.entity_id
_entity_poly.type
_entity_poly.pdbx_seq_one_letter_code
_entity_poly.pdbx_strand_id
1 'polypeptide(L)'
;LIPLLGLFYSCQTEVEDTSGIDAFEKNSATVMAYLNGFQKESLDYDALFSENAIMLNTKIGATIDSIPIADIKLMDQAEWDLYDFEILGEINLLPGVNSKTKKVDGSVRYYGTWRTTKAATDSTPEIQTDVRLYESFDFDEAGKIRYQQFYGDLTASDNILEGK
;
A
#
# COMPACT_ATOMS: atom_id res chain seq x y z
N LEU A 1 -13.85 -42.06 -55.61
CA LEU A 1 -12.91 -41.91 -54.49
C LEU A 1 -12.78 -40.44 -54.17
N ILE A 2 -13.36 -40.02 -53.03
CA ILE A 2 -13.29 -38.64 -52.50
C ILE A 2 -12.28 -38.68 -51.39
N PRO A 3 -11.19 -37.88 -51.40
CA PRO A 3 -10.25 -37.83 -50.28
C PRO A 3 -10.88 -37.02 -49.14
N LEU A 4 -11.01 -37.64 -47.97
CA LEU A 4 -11.42 -37.02 -46.73
C LEU A 4 -10.26 -36.18 -46.18
N LEU A 5 -10.31 -34.86 -46.34
CA LEU A 5 -9.34 -33.93 -45.75
C LEU A 5 -9.65 -33.81 -44.26
N GLY A 6 -8.88 -34.47 -43.41
CA GLY A 6 -8.96 -34.30 -41.95
C GLY A 6 -8.41 -32.94 -41.55
N LEU A 7 -9.30 -32.05 -41.05
CA LEU A 7 -8.92 -30.80 -40.39
C LEU A 7 -8.41 -31.14 -38.99
N PHE A 8 -7.11 -31.15 -38.79
CA PHE A 8 -6.50 -31.13 -37.46
C PHE A 8 -6.63 -29.73 -36.88
N TYR A 9 -7.63 -29.52 -36.02
CA TYR A 9 -7.66 -28.39 -35.13
C TYR A 9 -6.58 -28.60 -34.07
N SER A 10 -5.42 -27.93 -34.23
CA SER A 10 -4.41 -27.81 -33.18
C SER A 10 -4.97 -26.83 -32.14
N CYS A 11 -5.46 -27.33 -31.01
CA CYS A 11 -5.63 -26.52 -29.83
C CYS A 11 -4.23 -26.06 -29.37
N GLN A 12 -3.83 -24.87 -29.77
CA GLN A 12 -2.73 -24.17 -29.06
C GLN A 12 -3.27 -23.82 -27.68
N THR A 13 -2.80 -24.51 -26.65
CA THR A 13 -2.92 -24.06 -25.27
C THR A 13 -2.06 -22.79 -25.16
N GLU A 14 -2.71 -21.62 -25.14
CA GLU A 14 -2.02 -20.40 -24.72
C GLU A 14 -1.51 -20.66 -23.30
N VAL A 15 -0.19 -20.55 -23.12
CA VAL A 15 0.42 -20.54 -21.79
C VAL A 15 -0.05 -19.24 -21.14
N GLU A 16 -0.81 -19.37 -20.08
CA GLU A 16 -1.30 -18.24 -19.30
C GLU A 16 -0.10 -17.47 -18.73
N ASP A 17 -0.02 -16.18 -19.01
CA ASP A 17 1.02 -15.31 -18.49
C ASP A 17 0.75 -15.02 -17.01
N THR A 18 1.44 -15.72 -16.11
CA THR A 18 1.33 -15.58 -14.65
C THR A 18 2.28 -14.55 -14.05
N SER A 19 3.13 -13.91 -14.85
CA SER A 19 4.21 -13.03 -14.38
C SER A 19 3.72 -11.92 -13.43
N GLY A 20 2.53 -11.35 -13.68
CA GLY A 20 1.93 -10.35 -12.82
C GLY A 20 1.48 -10.90 -11.46
N ILE A 21 0.99 -12.14 -11.41
CA ILE A 21 0.62 -12.82 -10.16
C ILE A 21 1.88 -13.15 -9.35
N ASP A 22 2.91 -13.69 -10.00
CA ASP A 22 4.16 -14.05 -9.32
C ASP A 22 4.83 -12.78 -8.73
N ALA A 23 4.78 -11.66 -9.46
CA ALA A 23 5.25 -10.37 -8.98
C ALA A 23 4.39 -9.86 -7.80
N PHE A 24 3.07 -10.00 -7.85
CA PHE A 24 2.17 -9.64 -6.75
C PHE A 24 2.48 -10.44 -5.48
N GLU A 25 2.66 -11.75 -5.57
CA GLU A 25 2.99 -12.59 -4.42
C GLU A 25 4.32 -12.15 -3.76
N LYS A 26 5.35 -11.90 -4.57
CA LYS A 26 6.63 -11.37 -4.09
C LYS A 26 6.48 -10.01 -3.41
N ASN A 27 5.79 -9.08 -4.06
CA ASN A 27 5.64 -7.70 -3.60
C ASN A 27 4.72 -7.60 -2.37
N SER A 28 3.78 -8.52 -2.22
CA SER A 28 2.93 -8.64 -1.03
C SER A 28 3.75 -8.84 0.24
N ALA A 29 4.88 -9.56 0.18
CA ALA A 29 5.78 -9.71 1.32
C ALA A 29 6.42 -8.37 1.73
N THR A 30 6.77 -7.52 0.77
CA THR A 30 7.28 -6.17 1.03
C THR A 30 6.21 -5.30 1.70
N VAL A 31 4.95 -5.35 1.24
CA VAL A 31 3.84 -4.60 1.86
C VAL A 31 3.57 -5.12 3.28
N MET A 32 3.56 -6.43 3.50
CA MET A 32 3.41 -7.00 4.84
C MET A 32 4.51 -6.54 5.78
N ALA A 33 5.75 -6.47 5.32
CA ALA A 33 6.87 -5.95 6.10
C ALA A 33 6.69 -4.46 6.42
N TYR A 34 6.24 -3.65 5.44
CA TYR A 34 5.91 -2.24 5.63
C TYR A 34 4.80 -2.05 6.68
N LEU A 35 3.64 -2.67 6.51
CA LEU A 35 2.50 -2.53 7.42
C LEU A 35 2.85 -2.94 8.86
N ASN A 36 3.55 -4.08 9.01
CA ASN A 36 4.00 -4.55 10.32
C ASN A 36 5.10 -3.67 10.92
N GLY A 37 5.97 -3.11 10.09
CA GLY A 37 7.03 -2.21 10.54
C GLY A 37 6.47 -0.86 10.99
N PHE A 38 5.50 -0.32 10.26
CA PHE A 38 4.86 0.96 10.58
C PHE A 38 4.18 0.92 11.96
N GLN A 39 3.33 -0.09 12.23
CA GLN A 39 2.68 -0.20 13.54
C GLN A 39 3.64 -0.55 14.69
N LYS A 40 4.87 -0.96 14.40
CA LYS A 40 5.94 -1.19 15.41
C LYS A 40 6.91 -0.02 15.50
N GLU A 41 6.65 1.06 14.77
CA GLU A 41 7.51 2.24 14.72
C GLU A 41 8.96 1.90 14.33
N SER A 42 9.11 0.91 13.46
CA SER A 42 10.41 0.35 13.08
C SER A 42 10.39 -0.08 11.62
N LEU A 43 10.65 0.89 10.72
CA LEU A 43 10.75 0.65 9.28
C LEU A 43 12.20 0.64 8.81
N ASP A 44 12.58 -0.44 8.12
CA ASP A 44 13.81 -0.46 7.32
C ASP A 44 13.52 0.14 5.93
N TYR A 45 13.56 1.47 5.86
CA TYR A 45 13.25 2.20 4.62
C TYR A 45 14.16 1.78 3.46
N ASP A 46 15.44 1.54 3.75
CA ASP A 46 16.42 1.20 2.71
C ASP A 46 16.19 -0.20 2.14
N ALA A 47 15.64 -1.12 2.93
CA ALA A 47 15.21 -2.42 2.45
C ALA A 47 13.88 -2.38 1.69
N LEU A 48 12.92 -1.56 2.15
CA LEU A 48 11.54 -1.57 1.67
C LEU A 48 11.28 -0.62 0.50
N PHE A 49 11.97 0.53 0.44
CA PHE A 49 11.72 1.58 -0.55
C PHE A 49 12.88 1.74 -1.53
N SER A 50 12.55 2.10 -2.77
CA SER A 50 13.57 2.56 -3.72
C SER A 50 14.07 3.96 -3.36
N GLU A 51 15.28 4.29 -3.76
CA GLU A 51 15.93 5.59 -3.46
C GLU A 51 15.09 6.80 -3.88
N ASN A 52 14.38 6.67 -4.99
CA ASN A 52 13.53 7.72 -5.55
C ASN A 52 12.04 7.46 -5.27
N ALA A 53 11.70 6.72 -4.21
CA ALA A 53 10.32 6.47 -3.86
C ALA A 53 9.59 7.77 -3.50
N ILE A 54 8.32 7.82 -3.89
CA ILE A 54 7.43 8.94 -3.58
C ILE A 54 6.10 8.44 -3.03
N MET A 55 5.50 9.26 -2.18
CA MET A 55 4.11 9.10 -1.74
C MET A 55 3.25 10.22 -2.36
N LEU A 56 2.09 9.85 -2.92
CA LEU A 56 1.14 10.85 -3.40
C LEU A 56 0.51 11.57 -2.21
N ASN A 57 0.57 12.90 -2.22
CA ASN A 57 -0.12 13.70 -1.23
C ASN A 57 -1.61 13.81 -1.57
N THR A 58 -2.45 13.12 -0.78
CA THR A 58 -3.90 13.07 -1.00
C THR A 58 -4.69 14.05 -0.16
N LYS A 59 -4.04 14.88 0.66
CA LYS A 59 -4.71 15.88 1.51
C LYS A 59 -5.32 17.01 0.65
N ILE A 60 -6.52 17.42 1.00
CA ILE A 60 -7.19 18.56 0.33
C ILE A 60 -6.36 19.83 0.51
N GLY A 61 -6.10 20.52 -0.60
CA GLY A 61 -5.32 21.78 -0.59
C GLY A 61 -3.80 21.60 -0.44
N ALA A 62 -3.30 20.35 -0.60
CA ALA A 62 -1.87 20.12 -0.63
C ALA A 62 -1.19 20.95 -1.72
N THR A 63 -0.08 21.59 -1.38
CA THR A 63 0.72 22.41 -2.30
C THR A 63 1.80 21.62 -3.02
N ILE A 64 2.03 20.38 -2.57
CA ILE A 64 3.00 19.43 -3.12
C ILE A 64 2.26 18.16 -3.49
N ASP A 65 2.33 17.78 -4.77
CA ASP A 65 1.61 16.58 -5.28
C ASP A 65 2.26 15.28 -4.84
N SER A 66 3.57 15.27 -4.62
CA SER A 66 4.31 14.07 -4.21
C SER A 66 5.34 14.40 -3.12
N ILE A 67 5.48 13.47 -2.17
CA ILE A 67 6.38 13.57 -1.03
C ILE A 67 7.52 12.57 -1.26
N PRO A 68 8.79 13.02 -1.32
CA PRO A 68 9.92 12.11 -1.48
C PRO A 68 10.17 11.28 -0.22
N ILE A 69 10.81 10.13 -0.37
CA ILE A 69 11.06 9.18 0.74
C ILE A 69 11.80 9.80 1.92
N ALA A 70 12.69 10.77 1.67
CA ALA A 70 13.41 11.46 2.74
C ALA A 70 12.48 12.25 3.67
N ASP A 71 11.44 12.87 3.09
CA ASP A 71 10.45 13.63 3.86
C ASP A 71 9.44 12.67 4.52
N ILE A 72 9.10 11.55 3.87
CA ILE A 72 8.24 10.50 4.46
C ILE A 72 8.85 9.99 5.76
N LYS A 73 10.16 9.68 5.78
CA LYS A 73 10.87 9.24 7.00
C LYS A 73 10.71 10.24 8.16
N LEU A 74 10.78 11.53 7.88
CA LEU A 74 10.61 12.57 8.88
C LEU A 74 9.16 12.69 9.35
N MET A 75 8.20 12.53 8.43
CA MET A 75 6.78 12.55 8.76
C MET A 75 6.39 11.36 9.63
N ASP A 76 6.81 10.15 9.25
CA ASP A 76 6.53 8.93 10.02
C ASP A 76 7.10 9.04 11.44
N GLN A 77 8.35 9.53 11.58
CA GLN A 77 8.94 9.73 12.92
C GLN A 77 8.13 10.75 13.75
N ALA A 78 7.67 11.83 13.14
CA ALA A 78 6.87 12.84 13.84
C ALA A 78 5.49 12.30 14.26
N GLU A 79 4.90 11.41 13.46
CA GLU A 79 3.65 10.73 13.79
C GLU A 79 3.85 9.73 14.95
N TRP A 80 4.92 8.95 14.92
CA TRP A 80 5.24 7.98 16.00
C TRP A 80 5.61 8.67 17.32
N ASP A 81 6.19 9.86 17.29
CA ASP A 81 6.46 10.64 18.51
C ASP A 81 5.17 11.12 19.22
N LEU A 82 4.02 11.10 18.51
CA LEU A 82 2.75 11.62 18.97
C LEU A 82 1.67 10.54 19.20
N TYR A 83 1.73 9.46 18.43
CA TYR A 83 0.65 8.50 18.33
C TYR A 83 1.18 7.06 18.21
N ASP A 84 0.43 6.12 18.77
CA ASP A 84 0.58 4.69 18.53
C ASP A 84 -0.36 4.24 17.41
N PHE A 85 0.07 3.27 16.59
CA PHE A 85 -0.69 2.76 15.45
C PHE A 85 -0.94 1.27 15.55
N GLU A 86 -2.18 0.83 15.28
CA GLU A 86 -2.59 -0.56 15.29
C GLU A 86 -3.46 -0.89 14.08
N ILE A 87 -3.15 -1.99 13.38
CA ILE A 87 -4.02 -2.53 12.33
C ILE A 87 -5.10 -3.37 12.99
N LEU A 88 -6.37 -3.03 12.72
CA LEU A 88 -7.51 -3.76 13.24
C LEU A 88 -7.98 -4.84 12.23
N GLY A 89 -7.98 -6.09 12.70
CA GLY A 89 -8.42 -7.24 11.91
C GLY A 89 -7.32 -7.84 11.03
N GLU A 90 -7.72 -8.58 10.00
CA GLU A 90 -6.79 -9.27 9.10
C GLU A 90 -6.29 -8.32 8.01
N ILE A 91 -5.01 -8.47 7.65
CA ILE A 91 -4.42 -7.75 6.51
C ILE A 91 -4.79 -8.49 5.23
N ASN A 92 -5.62 -7.86 4.39
CA ASN A 92 -6.01 -8.39 3.10
C ASN A 92 -5.31 -7.60 1.98
N LEU A 93 -4.47 -8.30 1.21
CA LEU A 93 -3.77 -7.75 0.06
C LEU A 93 -4.41 -8.25 -1.22
N LEU A 94 -4.64 -7.36 -2.16
CA LEU A 94 -5.24 -7.65 -3.46
C LEU A 94 -4.30 -7.24 -4.60
N PRO A 95 -4.26 -7.99 -5.70
CA PRO A 95 -3.47 -7.60 -6.86
C PRO A 95 -4.04 -6.35 -7.53
N GLY A 96 -3.15 -5.44 -7.88
CA GLY A 96 -3.49 -4.35 -8.77
C GLY A 96 -3.46 -4.77 -10.24
N VAL A 97 -3.99 -3.91 -11.10
CA VAL A 97 -4.06 -4.16 -12.53
C VAL A 97 -3.54 -2.96 -13.32
N ASN A 98 -2.84 -3.24 -14.41
CA ASN A 98 -2.42 -2.22 -15.34
C ASN A 98 -3.62 -1.55 -16.00
N SER A 99 -3.69 -0.24 -15.95
CA SER A 99 -4.86 0.53 -16.44
C SER A 99 -5.11 0.36 -17.94
N LYS A 100 -4.09 0.03 -18.74
CA LYS A 100 -4.19 -0.15 -20.20
C LYS A 100 -4.51 -1.59 -20.57
N THR A 101 -3.76 -2.55 -20.04
CA THR A 101 -3.88 -3.97 -20.41
C THR A 101 -4.97 -4.69 -19.64
N LYS A 102 -5.40 -4.16 -18.48
CA LYS A 102 -6.34 -4.77 -17.52
C LYS A 102 -5.85 -6.10 -16.94
N LYS A 103 -4.57 -6.41 -17.10
CA LYS A 103 -3.93 -7.59 -16.50
C LYS A 103 -3.29 -7.21 -15.17
N VAL A 104 -3.16 -8.20 -14.27
CA VAL A 104 -2.40 -8.07 -13.02
C VAL A 104 -0.97 -7.64 -13.36
N ASP A 105 -0.41 -6.68 -12.59
CA ASP A 105 0.85 -6.02 -12.92
C ASP A 105 1.88 -6.00 -11.77
N GLY A 106 1.64 -6.81 -10.74
CA GLY A 106 2.52 -6.92 -9.57
C GLY A 106 2.35 -5.80 -8.55
N SER A 107 1.53 -4.78 -8.82
CA SER A 107 1.18 -3.79 -7.81
C SER A 107 0.26 -4.38 -6.75
N VAL A 108 0.30 -3.83 -5.52
CA VAL A 108 -0.44 -4.33 -4.37
C VAL A 108 -1.44 -3.29 -3.90
N ARG A 109 -2.62 -3.74 -3.51
CA ARG A 109 -3.68 -2.92 -2.93
C ARG A 109 -4.00 -3.48 -1.53
N TYR A 110 -4.10 -2.58 -0.55
CA TYR A 110 -4.47 -2.89 0.81
C TYR A 110 -5.77 -2.16 1.18
N TYR A 111 -6.67 -2.89 1.82
CA TYR A 111 -7.87 -2.34 2.44
C TYR A 111 -7.87 -2.76 3.89
N GLY A 112 -7.86 -1.80 4.80
CA GLY A 112 -7.81 -2.09 6.22
C GLY A 112 -8.36 -0.98 7.07
N THR A 113 -8.37 -1.23 8.38
CA THR A 113 -8.72 -0.24 9.38
C THR A 113 -7.51 -0.05 10.28
N TRP A 114 -7.12 1.19 10.45
CA TRP A 114 -6.07 1.59 11.37
C TRP A 114 -6.68 2.31 12.56
N ARG A 115 -6.25 1.93 13.73
CA ARG A 115 -6.45 2.69 14.97
C ARG A 115 -5.24 3.57 15.20
N THR A 116 -5.50 4.85 15.47
CA THR A 116 -4.50 5.80 15.97
C THR A 116 -4.84 6.16 17.40
N THR A 117 -3.90 6.00 18.30
CA THR A 117 -4.05 6.29 19.72
C THR A 117 -3.14 7.43 20.13
N LYS A 118 -3.71 8.48 20.71
CA LYS A 118 -2.98 9.51 21.44
C LYS A 118 -3.02 9.19 22.92
N ALA A 119 -1.87 8.97 23.51
CA ALA A 119 -1.77 8.60 24.93
C ALA A 119 -2.36 9.67 25.84
N ALA A 120 -2.89 9.24 26.98
CA ALA A 120 -3.32 10.15 28.05
C ALA A 120 -2.15 10.97 28.60
N THR A 121 -2.44 12.21 29.01
CA THR A 121 -1.52 13.06 29.76
C THR A 121 -2.13 13.39 31.12
N ASP A 122 -1.43 14.15 31.95
CA ASP A 122 -1.95 14.62 33.24
C ASP A 122 -3.22 15.46 33.09
N SER A 123 -3.46 16.06 31.93
CA SER A 123 -4.57 17.00 31.67
C SER A 123 -5.56 16.54 30.62
N THR A 124 -5.27 15.48 29.86
CA THR A 124 -6.13 14.97 28.78
C THR A 124 -6.26 13.46 28.85
N PRO A 125 -7.48 12.90 28.66
CA PRO A 125 -7.65 11.44 28.54
C PRO A 125 -7.00 10.92 27.26
N GLU A 126 -6.83 9.60 27.19
CA GLU A 126 -6.49 8.91 25.95
C GLU A 126 -7.57 9.15 24.89
N ILE A 127 -7.15 9.36 23.66
CA ILE A 127 -8.04 9.55 22.51
C ILE A 127 -7.68 8.51 21.45
N GLN A 128 -8.70 7.87 20.89
CA GLN A 128 -8.54 6.89 19.81
C GLN A 128 -9.43 7.24 18.63
N THR A 129 -8.92 6.97 17.42
CA THR A 129 -9.69 7.05 16.17
C THR A 129 -9.45 5.81 15.33
N ASP A 130 -10.50 5.32 14.67
CA ASP A 130 -10.43 4.19 13.74
C ASP A 130 -10.74 4.70 12.33
N VAL A 131 -9.76 4.60 11.42
CA VAL A 131 -9.89 5.06 10.03
C VAL A 131 -9.80 3.88 9.08
N ARG A 132 -10.76 3.77 8.15
CA ARG A 132 -10.66 2.84 7.04
C ARG A 132 -9.80 3.44 5.95
N LEU A 133 -8.76 2.71 5.58
CA LEU A 133 -7.82 3.12 4.55
C LEU A 133 -7.87 2.19 3.35
N TYR A 134 -7.73 2.80 2.18
CA TYR A 134 -7.25 2.15 0.98
C TYR A 134 -5.82 2.60 0.73
N GLU A 135 -4.92 1.65 0.52
CA GLU A 135 -3.55 1.95 0.13
C GLU A 135 -3.17 1.21 -1.16
N SER A 136 -2.33 1.83 -1.96
CA SER A 136 -1.78 1.20 -3.14
C SER A 136 -0.27 1.40 -3.22
N PHE A 137 0.41 0.35 -3.69
CA PHE A 137 1.85 0.28 -3.79
C PHE A 137 2.24 -0.19 -5.18
N ASP A 138 3.13 0.57 -5.83
CA ASP A 138 3.81 0.15 -7.04
C ASP A 138 5.30 -0.07 -6.74
N PHE A 139 5.92 -0.99 -7.46
CA PHE A 139 7.26 -1.48 -7.16
C PHE A 139 8.22 -1.24 -8.32
N ASP A 140 9.52 -1.21 -7.99
CA ASP A 140 10.59 -1.32 -8.96
C ASP A 140 10.91 -2.79 -9.29
N GLU A 141 11.86 -3.03 -10.19
CA GLU A 141 12.26 -4.38 -10.62
C GLU A 141 12.88 -5.22 -9.48
N ALA A 142 13.43 -4.55 -8.46
CA ALA A 142 13.97 -5.21 -7.28
C ALA A 142 12.87 -5.66 -6.29
N GLY A 143 11.65 -5.15 -6.45
CA GLY A 143 10.51 -5.38 -5.55
C GLY A 143 10.48 -4.43 -4.38
N LYS A 144 11.14 -3.27 -4.50
CA LYS A 144 11.04 -2.17 -3.54
C LYS A 144 9.91 -1.23 -3.92
N ILE A 145 9.24 -0.67 -2.90
CA ILE A 145 8.17 0.32 -3.10
C ILE A 145 8.78 1.56 -3.76
N ARG A 146 8.29 1.92 -4.93
CA ARG A 146 8.67 3.14 -5.65
C ARG A 146 7.59 4.22 -5.61
N TYR A 147 6.35 3.81 -5.37
CA TYR A 147 5.20 4.71 -5.30
C TYR A 147 4.20 4.16 -4.30
N GLN A 148 3.71 5.04 -3.44
CA GLN A 148 2.66 4.77 -2.46
C GLN A 148 1.62 5.87 -2.50
N GLN A 149 0.37 5.50 -2.29
CA GLN A 149 -0.72 6.45 -2.00
C GLN A 149 -1.71 5.79 -1.06
N PHE A 150 -2.39 6.61 -0.26
CA PHE A 150 -3.49 6.14 0.58
C PHE A 150 -4.63 7.13 0.58
N TYR A 151 -5.84 6.63 0.83
CA TYR A 151 -7.06 7.41 0.93
C TYR A 151 -7.84 6.96 2.16
N GLY A 152 -8.26 7.93 2.95
CA GLY A 152 -9.08 7.76 4.14
C GLY A 152 -9.51 9.12 4.67
N ASP A 153 -10.43 9.15 5.61
CA ASP A 153 -10.85 10.42 6.24
C ASP A 153 -9.87 10.81 7.36
N LEU A 154 -8.62 11.08 6.96
CA LEU A 154 -7.56 11.46 7.89
C LEU A 154 -7.82 12.83 8.52
N THR A 155 -8.47 13.75 7.79
CA THR A 155 -8.77 15.08 8.33
C THR A 155 -9.70 14.99 9.54
N ALA A 156 -10.72 14.14 9.48
CA ALA A 156 -11.61 13.93 10.64
C ALA A 156 -10.87 13.28 11.81
N SER A 157 -10.01 12.29 11.52
CA SER A 157 -9.16 11.64 12.53
C SER A 157 -8.24 12.65 13.21
N ASP A 158 -7.48 13.43 12.44
CA ASP A 158 -6.56 14.46 12.93
C ASP A 158 -7.29 15.48 13.84
N ASN A 159 -8.46 15.96 13.42
CA ASN A 159 -9.27 16.89 14.20
C ASN A 159 -9.68 16.30 15.57
N ILE A 160 -10.08 15.03 15.62
CA ILE A 160 -10.44 14.36 16.87
C ILE A 160 -9.21 14.23 17.79
N LEU A 161 -8.07 13.76 17.25
CA LEU A 161 -6.83 13.59 18.01
C LEU A 161 -6.26 14.92 18.54
N GLU A 162 -6.49 16.00 17.81
CA GLU A 162 -6.08 17.36 18.20
C GLU A 162 -7.11 18.10 19.05
N GLY A 163 -8.31 17.55 19.24
CA GLY A 163 -9.38 18.16 20.03
C GLY A 163 -10.08 19.34 19.35
N LYS A 164 -10.20 19.29 18.01
CA LYS A 164 -10.82 20.33 17.17
C LYS A 164 -12.24 19.98 16.75
#